data_819a3418f0ae701604904889258a5ee3
#
_entry.id   819a3418f0ae701604904889258a5ee3
#
_cell.length_a   1.000
_cell.length_b   1.000
_cell.length_c   1.000
_cell.angle_alpha   90.00
_cell.angle_beta   90.00
_cell.angle_gamma   90.00
#
_symmetry.space_group_name_H-M   'P 1'
#
loop_
_entity.id
_entity.type
_entity.pdbx_description
1 polymer ?
#
loop_
_entity_poly.entity_id
_entity_poly.type
_entity_poly.pdbx_seq_one_letter_code
_entity_poly.pdbx_strand_id
1 'polypeptide(L)' 'MSMSFKYPVIDMRATGAHIKVLMDARELSVQDVQDAMGLASPQAVYRWLCGSNLPSVDNLFALSRYLNVQMDDVIVEKAA' A
#
# COMPACT_ATOMS: atom_id res chain seq x y z
N MET A 1 30.15 15.96 13.49
CA MET A 1 28.92 16.53 12.97
C MET A 1 27.77 15.56 13.17
N SER A 2 26.69 16.01 13.74
CA SER A 2 25.53 15.17 13.94
C SER A 2 24.48 15.47 12.89
N MET A 3 23.91 14.44 12.33
CA MET A 3 22.75 14.58 11.44
C MET A 3 21.49 14.36 12.24
N SER A 4 20.59 15.32 12.14
CA SER A 4 19.26 15.18 12.73
C SER A 4 18.43 14.27 11.85
N PHE A 5 18.10 13.10 12.36
CA PHE A 5 17.19 12.20 11.65
C PHE A 5 15.80 12.38 12.23
N LYS A 6 14.84 12.70 11.37
CA LYS A 6 13.44 12.74 11.77
C LYS A 6 12.80 11.43 11.38
N TYR A 7 12.28 10.72 12.36
CA TYR A 7 11.62 9.46 12.13
C TYR A 7 10.37 9.69 11.29
N PRO A 8 10.31 9.13 10.08
CA PRO A 8 9.15 9.35 9.23
C PRO A 8 7.95 8.54 9.73
N VAL A 9 6.77 9.09 9.57
CA VAL A 9 5.52 8.44 9.95
C VAL A 9 4.70 8.19 8.70
N ILE A 10 4.20 6.97 8.57
CA ILE A 10 3.37 6.60 7.43
C ILE A 10 1.96 7.13 7.66
N ASP A 11 1.40 7.76 6.62
CA ASP A 11 -0.01 8.15 6.61
C ASP A 11 -0.82 6.98 6.06
N MET A 12 -1.49 6.26 6.96
CA MET A 12 -2.19 5.04 6.59
C MET A 12 -3.37 5.30 5.66
N ARG A 13 -4.12 6.37 5.89
CA ARG A 13 -5.27 6.70 5.05
C ARG A 13 -4.82 7.15 3.66
N ALA A 14 -3.81 8.00 3.61
CA ALA A 14 -3.26 8.46 2.34
C ALA A 14 -2.63 7.31 1.57
N THR A 15 -1.98 6.39 2.27
CA THR A 15 -1.42 5.18 1.63
C THR A 15 -2.53 4.33 1.03
N GLY A 16 -3.61 4.11 1.77
CA GLY A 16 -4.76 3.36 1.25
C GLY A 16 -5.38 4.02 0.02
N ALA A 17 -5.56 5.33 0.07
CA ALA A 17 -6.08 6.09 -1.06
C ALA A 17 -5.14 5.99 -2.26
N HIS A 18 -3.83 6.02 -2.02
CA HIS A 18 -2.84 5.91 -3.10
C HIS A 18 -2.82 4.52 -3.73
N ILE A 19 -2.97 3.47 -2.92
CA ILE A 19 -3.11 2.11 -3.46
C ILE A 19 -4.32 2.05 -4.39
N LYS A 20 -5.43 2.66 -3.98
CA LYS A 20 -6.63 2.70 -4.83
C LYS A 20 -6.37 3.42 -6.15
N VAL A 21 -5.65 4.53 -6.11
CA VAL A 21 -5.26 5.26 -7.32
C VAL A 21 -4.41 4.38 -8.24
N LEU A 22 -3.46 3.65 -7.69
CA LEU A 22 -2.60 2.76 -8.47
C LEU A 22 -3.41 1.61 -9.08
N MET A 23 -4.36 1.07 -8.33
CA MET A 23 -5.26 0.02 -8.83
C MET A 23 -6.14 0.55 -9.96
N ASP A 24 -6.75 1.70 -9.76
CA ASP A 24 -7.67 2.30 -10.74
C ASP A 24 -6.94 2.62 -12.05
N ALA A 25 -5.72 3.13 -11.94
CA ALA A 25 -4.91 3.44 -13.13
C ALA A 25 -4.61 2.19 -13.96
N ARG A 26 -4.65 1.02 -13.33
CA ARG A 26 -4.38 -0.27 -13.98
C ARG A 26 -5.66 -1.09 -14.20
N GLU A 27 -6.80 -0.49 -13.92
CA GLU A 27 -8.11 -1.14 -14.05
C GLU A 27 -8.19 -2.45 -13.25
N LEU A 28 -7.62 -2.45 -12.04
CA LEU A 28 -7.61 -3.61 -11.16
C LEU A 28 -8.68 -3.45 -10.09
N SER A 29 -9.45 -4.51 -9.91
CA SER A 29 -10.46 -4.58 -8.85
C SER A 29 -9.84 -5.16 -7.57
N VAL A 30 -10.57 -5.06 -6.46
CA VAL A 30 -10.18 -5.72 -5.21
C VAL A 30 -10.04 -7.23 -5.44
N GLN A 31 -10.94 -7.82 -6.24
CA GLN A 31 -10.88 -9.25 -6.55
C GLN A 31 -9.59 -9.60 -7.29
N ASP A 32 -9.18 -8.75 -8.22
CA ASP A 32 -7.93 -8.98 -8.96
C ASP A 32 -6.73 -9.02 -8.01
N VAL A 33 -6.68 -8.08 -7.08
CA VAL A 33 -5.59 -8.02 -6.10
C VAL A 33 -5.64 -9.23 -5.17
N GLN A 34 -6.82 -9.60 -4.70
CA GLN A 34 -7.00 -10.77 -3.86
C GLN A 34 -6.47 -12.02 -4.55
N ASP A 35 -6.86 -12.22 -5.80
CA ASP A 35 -6.46 -13.41 -6.56
C ASP A 35 -4.96 -13.42 -6.84
N ALA A 36 -4.42 -12.29 -7.25
CA ALA A 36 -3.00 -12.18 -7.60
C ALA A 36 -2.11 -12.45 -6.37
N MET A 37 -2.56 -12.03 -5.20
CA MET A 37 -1.78 -12.16 -3.97
C MET A 37 -2.11 -13.42 -3.17
N GLY A 38 -3.03 -14.24 -3.67
CA GLY A 38 -3.37 -15.50 -3.01
C GLY A 38 -4.04 -15.30 -1.66
N LEU A 39 -4.80 -14.22 -1.48
CA LEU A 39 -5.47 -13.94 -0.22
C LEU A 39 -6.76 -14.75 -0.11
N ALA A 40 -7.04 -15.24 1.10
CA ALA A 40 -8.22 -16.07 1.34
C ALA A 40 -9.54 -15.30 1.20
N SER A 41 -9.49 -13.97 1.41
CA SER A 41 -10.68 -13.14 1.34
C SER A 41 -10.29 -11.72 0.91
N PRO A 42 -11.25 -10.89 0.47
CA PRO A 42 -10.94 -9.51 0.10
C PRO A 42 -10.76 -8.57 1.30
N GLN A 43 -10.99 -9.05 2.52
CA GLN A 43 -11.00 -8.20 3.71
C GLN A 43 -9.68 -7.48 3.92
N ALA A 44 -8.55 -8.16 3.69
CA ALA A 44 -7.25 -7.53 3.86
C ALA A 44 -7.08 -6.34 2.93
N VAL A 45 -7.49 -6.51 1.66
CA VAL A 45 -7.39 -5.43 0.67
C VAL A 45 -8.25 -4.24 1.08
N TYR A 46 -9.49 -4.48 1.51
CA TYR A 46 -10.36 -3.41 1.97
C TYR A 46 -9.77 -2.66 3.15
N ARG A 47 -9.13 -3.37 4.09
CA ARG A 47 -8.48 -2.72 5.23
C ARG A 47 -7.33 -1.82 4.80
N TRP A 48 -6.56 -2.24 3.81
CA TRP A 48 -5.50 -1.40 3.26
C TRP A 48 -6.08 -0.14 2.63
N LEU A 49 -7.13 -0.29 1.83
CA LEU A 49 -7.73 0.82 1.10
C LEU A 49 -8.37 1.86 2.03
N CYS A 50 -8.95 1.44 3.13
CA CYS A 50 -9.56 2.37 4.08
C CYS A 50 -8.59 2.90 5.14
N GLY A 51 -7.36 2.40 5.14
CA GLY A 51 -6.34 2.87 6.07
C GLY A 51 -6.42 2.27 7.46
N SER A 52 -7.17 1.17 7.64
CA SER A 52 -7.24 0.48 8.93
C SER A 52 -5.97 -0.26 9.23
N ASN A 53 -5.37 -0.87 8.21
CA ASN A 53 -4.14 -1.64 8.32
C ASN A 53 -3.24 -1.32 7.16
N LEU A 54 -1.94 -1.47 7.38
CA LEU A 54 -0.97 -1.49 6.28
C LEU A 54 -0.75 -2.94 5.86
N PRO A 55 -0.41 -3.18 4.59
CA PRO A 55 0.05 -4.50 4.18
C PRO A 55 1.29 -4.89 4.99
N SER A 56 1.43 -6.17 5.30
CA SER A 56 2.69 -6.67 5.85
C SER A 56 3.82 -6.43 4.84
N VAL A 57 5.06 -6.54 5.29
CA VAL A 57 6.20 -6.34 4.38
C VAL A 57 6.11 -7.28 3.18
N ASP A 58 5.76 -8.54 3.42
CA ASP A 58 5.61 -9.52 2.34
C ASP A 58 4.53 -9.09 1.34
N ASN A 59 3.38 -8.67 1.86
CA ASN A 59 2.27 -8.24 1.01
C ASN A 59 2.59 -6.93 0.30
N LEU A 60 3.29 -6.02 0.98
CA LEU A 60 3.70 -4.77 0.37
C LEU A 60 4.65 -5.02 -0.80
N PHE A 61 5.61 -5.91 -0.62
CA PHE A 61 6.54 -6.27 -1.68
C PHE A 61 5.80 -6.89 -2.87
N ALA A 62 4.92 -7.86 -2.60
CA ALA A 62 4.13 -8.51 -3.65
C ALA A 62 3.24 -7.49 -4.38
N LEU A 63 2.60 -6.59 -3.63
CA LEU A 63 1.72 -5.58 -4.21
C LEU A 63 2.51 -4.62 -5.09
N SER A 64 3.69 -4.19 -4.66
CA SER A 64 4.53 -3.31 -5.47
C SER A 64 4.92 -3.97 -6.79
N ARG A 65 5.26 -5.25 -6.75
CA ARG A 65 5.59 -5.99 -7.97
C ARG A 65 4.37 -6.15 -8.87
N TYR A 66 3.23 -6.45 -8.30
CA TYR A 66 1.99 -6.60 -9.08
C TYR A 66 1.58 -5.29 -9.74
N LEU A 67 1.74 -4.18 -9.03
CA LEU A 67 1.43 -2.85 -9.54
C LEU A 67 2.55 -2.27 -10.40
N ASN A 68 3.69 -2.94 -10.45
CA ASN A 68 4.87 -2.52 -11.20
C ASN A 68 5.39 -1.15 -10.75
N VAL A 69 5.49 -0.99 -9.44
CA VAL A 69 6.06 0.20 -8.79
C VAL A 69 7.03 -0.26 -7.70
N GLN A 70 7.77 0.67 -7.13
CA GLN A 70 8.62 0.37 -5.99
C GLN A 70 7.80 0.42 -4.71
N MET A 71 8.29 -0.23 -3.65
CA MET A 71 7.60 -0.23 -2.36
C MET A 71 7.42 1.20 -1.85
N ASP A 72 8.42 2.05 -2.03
CA ASP A 72 8.34 3.46 -1.63
C ASP A 72 7.23 4.22 -2.36
N ASP A 73 6.90 3.79 -3.57
CA ASP A 73 5.85 4.44 -4.35
C ASP A 73 4.45 4.08 -3.85
N VAL A 74 4.33 3.03 -3.07
CA VAL A 74 3.04 2.61 -2.51
C VAL A 74 2.71 3.38 -1.24
N ILE A 75 3.73 3.65 -0.43
CA ILE A 75 3.57 4.22 0.90
C ILE A 75 3.60 5.75 0.82
N VAL A 76 2.70 6.39 1.55
CA VAL A 76 2.65 7.84 1.64
C VAL A 76 3.10 8.26 3.04
N GLU A 77 4.09 9.14 3.08
CA GLU A 77 4.58 9.67 4.34
C GLU A 77 3.66 10.79 4.83
N LYS A 78 3.44 10.83 6.14
CA LYS A 78 2.62 11.87 6.75
C LYS A 78 3.32 13.22 6.59
N ALA A 79 2.56 14.24 6.19
CA ALA A 79 3.10 15.58 6.07
C ALA A 79 3.54 16.11 7.43
N ALA A 80 4.66 16.82 7.42
CA ALA A 80 5.20 17.41 8.65
C ALA A 80 4.37 18.61 9.10
#